data_1b02afb482cc81a5be871cbd36573c91
#
_entry.id   1b02afb482cc81a5be871cbd36573c91
#
_cell.length_a   1.000
_cell.length_b   1.000
_cell.length_c   1.000
_cell.angle_alpha   90.00
_cell.angle_beta   90.00
_cell.angle_gamma   90.00
#
_symmetry.space_group_name_H-M   'P 1'
#
loop_
_entity.id
_entity.type
_entity.pdbx_description
1 polymer ?
#
loop_
_entity_poly.entity_id
_entity_poly.type
_entity_poly.pdbx_seq_one_letter_code
_entity_poly.pdbx_strand_id
1 'polypeptide(L)'
;MKPRLSKSAIQLREQIDDAFPGRDRTSDGWIGDTRHAARKSDHNPDAQGWVRAIDVDRDLAGKNGKPDLMPDLVDQIRLLAKSGDARISYIIFDGRIASSKKAWRWRPYDGINKHNHHAHVSFTPKGDEDSTWFNIPMIGGQ
;
A
#
# COMPACT_ATOMS: atom_id res chain seq x y z
N MET A 1 -15.69 15.72 -9.63
CA MET A 1 -14.77 16.07 -8.52
C MET A 1 -13.40 15.52 -8.82
N LYS A 2 -12.36 16.31 -8.65
CA LYS A 2 -10.99 15.86 -8.92
C LYS A 2 -10.55 14.82 -7.89
N PRO A 3 -10.02 13.66 -8.31
CA PRO A 3 -9.51 12.66 -7.36
C PRO A 3 -8.38 13.22 -6.51
N ARG A 4 -8.32 12.77 -5.26
CA ARG A 4 -7.26 13.14 -4.32
C ARG A 4 -6.83 11.93 -3.52
N LEU A 5 -5.52 11.71 -3.47
CA LEU A 5 -4.96 10.59 -2.73
C LEU A 5 -5.01 10.86 -1.23
N SER A 6 -5.39 9.86 -0.45
CA SER A 6 -5.33 9.89 1.01
C SER A 6 -3.98 10.41 1.48
N LYS A 7 -3.97 11.33 2.45
CA LYS A 7 -2.72 11.91 2.95
C LYS A 7 -1.84 10.87 3.64
N SER A 8 -2.45 9.87 4.30
CA SER A 8 -1.65 8.79 4.87
C SER A 8 -0.98 7.94 3.79
N ALA A 9 -1.65 7.73 2.65
CA ALA A 9 -1.03 7.02 1.52
C ALA A 9 0.14 7.81 0.94
N ILE A 10 0.00 9.12 0.80
CA ILE A 10 1.09 10.00 0.37
C ILE A 10 2.26 9.90 1.35
N GLN A 11 1.96 9.95 2.66
CA GLN A 11 2.98 9.88 3.70
C GLN A 11 3.75 8.55 3.63
N LEU A 12 3.04 7.44 3.49
CA LEU A 12 3.69 6.13 3.37
C LEU A 12 4.60 6.09 2.14
N ARG A 13 4.10 6.55 0.99
CA ARG A 13 4.86 6.56 -0.26
C ARG A 13 6.11 7.43 -0.14
N GLU A 14 6.00 8.61 0.49
CA GLU A 14 7.15 9.49 0.67
C GLU A 14 8.24 8.84 1.53
N GLN A 15 7.85 8.16 2.61
CA GLN A 15 8.82 7.45 3.46
C GLN A 15 9.51 6.32 2.68
N ILE A 16 8.77 5.61 1.83
CA ILE A 16 9.35 4.58 0.96
C ILE A 16 10.32 5.21 -0.03
N ASP A 17 9.94 6.32 -0.67
CA ASP A 17 10.79 7.00 -1.64
C ASP A 17 12.08 7.54 -1.01
N ASP A 18 11.97 8.07 0.20
CA ASP A 18 13.14 8.61 0.91
C ASP A 18 14.10 7.49 1.34
N ALA A 19 13.57 6.34 1.75
CA ALA A 19 14.39 5.20 2.15
C ALA A 19 14.99 4.46 0.96
N PHE A 20 14.30 4.45 -0.18
CA PHE A 20 14.70 3.73 -1.39
C PHE A 20 14.67 4.65 -2.62
N PRO A 21 15.54 5.68 -2.66
CA PRO A 21 15.47 6.70 -3.73
C PRO A 21 15.74 6.16 -5.12
N GLY A 22 16.46 5.04 -5.24
CA GLY A 22 16.75 4.40 -6.53
C GLY A 22 15.79 3.28 -6.91
N ARG A 23 14.68 3.13 -6.19
CA ARG A 23 13.74 2.04 -6.47
C ARG A 23 13.09 2.13 -7.85
N ASP A 24 12.65 1.00 -8.39
CA ASP A 24 11.84 0.97 -9.59
C ASP A 24 10.43 1.49 -9.26
N ARG A 25 9.82 2.23 -10.18
CA ARG A 25 8.47 2.76 -10.04
C ARG A 25 7.55 2.35 -11.19
N THR A 26 8.00 1.42 -12.03
CA THR A 26 7.29 1.04 -13.24
C THR A 26 5.87 0.55 -12.95
N SER A 27 5.67 -0.23 -11.88
CA SER A 27 4.34 -0.74 -11.52
C SER A 27 3.67 0.02 -10.38
N ASP A 28 4.15 1.22 -10.06
CA ASP A 28 3.48 2.11 -9.11
C ASP A 28 2.14 2.59 -9.68
N GLY A 29 1.18 2.86 -8.78
CA GLY A 29 -0.10 3.43 -9.17
C GLY A 29 -0.92 3.85 -7.97
N TRP A 30 -1.95 4.67 -8.23
CA TRP A 30 -2.93 5.01 -7.19
C TRP A 30 -4.34 5.17 -7.75
N ILE A 31 -4.54 5.70 -8.96
CA ILE A 31 -5.86 5.80 -9.59
C ILE A 31 -6.14 4.53 -10.38
N GLY A 32 -7.35 3.97 -10.24
CA GLY A 32 -7.77 2.81 -11.01
C GLY A 32 -7.90 3.11 -12.49
N ASP A 33 -7.55 2.13 -13.31
CA ASP A 33 -7.76 2.20 -14.75
C ASP A 33 -9.23 1.89 -15.11
N THR A 34 -9.53 1.79 -16.42
CA THR A 34 -10.88 1.52 -16.89
C THR A 34 -11.46 0.23 -16.33
N ARG A 35 -10.61 -0.79 -16.14
CA ARG A 35 -11.07 -2.07 -15.55
C ARG A 35 -11.40 -1.93 -14.08
N HIS A 36 -10.60 -1.15 -13.33
CA HIS A 36 -10.88 -0.88 -11.93
C HIS A 36 -12.14 -0.02 -11.76
N ALA A 37 -12.38 0.92 -12.66
CA ALA A 37 -13.54 1.79 -12.58
C ALA A 37 -14.88 1.02 -12.64
N ALA A 38 -14.90 -0.16 -13.27
CA ALA A 38 -16.08 -1.01 -13.38
C ALA A 38 -16.28 -1.91 -12.16
N ARG A 39 -15.33 -1.92 -11.20
CA ARG A 39 -15.38 -2.78 -10.03
C ARG A 39 -15.17 -1.94 -8.76
N LYS A 40 -15.68 -2.45 -7.64
CA LYS A 40 -15.40 -1.84 -6.35
C LYS A 40 -13.91 -1.99 -6.02
N SER A 41 -13.21 -0.88 -5.88
CA SER A 41 -11.77 -0.85 -5.59
C SER A 41 -11.42 0.44 -4.87
N ASP A 42 -10.45 0.38 -3.94
CA ASP A 42 -9.96 1.56 -3.23
C ASP A 42 -9.09 2.46 -4.12
N HIS A 43 -8.70 2.00 -5.32
CA HIS A 43 -8.09 2.86 -6.33
C HIS A 43 -9.11 3.80 -7.00
N ASN A 44 -10.40 3.55 -6.82
CA ASN A 44 -11.45 4.41 -7.36
C ASN A 44 -11.81 5.49 -6.34
N PRO A 45 -12.02 6.74 -6.78
CA PRO A 45 -12.44 7.80 -5.88
C PRO A 45 -13.79 7.48 -5.24
N ASP A 46 -13.94 7.86 -3.96
CA ASP A 46 -15.26 7.82 -3.31
C ASP A 46 -16.09 9.06 -3.70
N ALA A 47 -17.24 9.25 -3.03
CA ALA A 47 -18.15 10.35 -3.34
C ALA A 47 -17.52 11.73 -3.13
N GLN A 48 -16.50 11.85 -2.28
CA GLN A 48 -15.76 13.08 -2.02
C GLN A 48 -14.45 13.16 -2.81
N GLY A 49 -14.17 12.20 -3.67
CA GLY A 49 -12.96 12.15 -4.49
C GLY A 49 -11.76 11.48 -3.83
N TRP A 50 -11.90 10.93 -2.62
CA TRP A 50 -10.78 10.26 -1.94
C TRP A 50 -10.44 8.93 -2.58
N VAL A 51 -9.15 8.76 -2.87
CA VAL A 51 -8.56 7.48 -3.29
C VAL A 51 -7.73 6.95 -2.11
N ARG A 52 -8.00 5.71 -1.70
CA ARG A 52 -7.45 5.12 -0.48
C ARG A 52 -6.61 3.89 -0.74
N ALA A 53 -5.83 3.92 -1.82
CA ALA A 53 -4.92 2.82 -2.13
C ALA A 53 -3.73 3.30 -2.94
N ILE A 54 -2.59 2.67 -2.70
CA ILE A 54 -1.42 2.81 -3.57
C ILE A 54 -0.89 1.43 -3.92
N ASP A 55 -0.33 1.34 -5.13
CA ASP A 55 0.53 0.23 -5.53
C ASP A 55 1.96 0.72 -5.52
N VAL A 56 2.86 -0.06 -4.92
CA VAL A 56 4.29 0.25 -4.81
C VAL A 56 5.07 -0.87 -5.49
N ASP A 57 5.89 -0.52 -6.48
CA ASP A 57 6.69 -1.48 -7.22
C ASP A 57 7.53 -2.34 -6.27
N ARG A 58 7.58 -3.64 -6.54
CA ARG A 58 8.29 -4.62 -5.73
C ARG A 58 9.79 -4.34 -5.62
N ASP A 59 10.40 -3.76 -6.66
CA ASP A 59 11.84 -3.65 -6.77
C ASP A 59 12.37 -2.42 -6.03
N LEU A 60 12.38 -2.50 -4.70
CA LEU A 60 12.81 -1.41 -3.83
C LEU A 60 14.30 -1.07 -4.01
N ALA A 61 15.12 -2.08 -4.32
CA ALA A 61 16.57 -1.90 -4.49
C ALA A 61 16.97 -1.47 -5.89
N GLY A 62 16.00 -1.28 -6.81
CA GLY A 62 16.24 -0.89 -8.19
C GLY A 62 15.80 -1.96 -9.17
N LYS A 63 15.99 -1.69 -10.46
CA LYS A 63 15.40 -2.51 -11.54
C LYS A 63 15.87 -3.95 -11.61
N ASN A 64 17.02 -4.27 -11.00
CA ASN A 64 17.48 -5.67 -10.95
C ASN A 64 16.73 -6.51 -9.91
N GLY A 65 15.93 -5.87 -9.05
CA GLY A 65 15.10 -6.56 -8.05
C GLY A 65 15.87 -7.23 -6.92
N LYS A 66 17.15 -6.94 -6.76
CA LYS A 66 17.97 -7.60 -5.74
C LYS A 66 18.66 -6.59 -4.83
N PRO A 67 18.64 -6.80 -3.51
CA PRO A 67 17.87 -7.83 -2.81
C PRO A 67 16.36 -7.58 -2.89
N ASP A 68 15.56 -8.64 -2.76
CA ASP A 68 14.09 -8.54 -2.76
C ASP A 68 13.63 -8.15 -1.35
N LEU A 69 13.36 -6.87 -1.14
CA LEU A 69 13.07 -6.31 0.18
C LEU A 69 11.57 -6.11 0.45
N MET A 70 10.73 -6.23 -0.58
CA MET A 70 9.29 -5.96 -0.42
C MET A 70 8.60 -6.93 0.56
N PRO A 71 8.93 -8.23 0.60
CA PRO A 71 8.31 -9.11 1.61
C PRO A 71 8.50 -8.61 3.04
N ASP A 72 9.69 -8.09 3.37
CA ASP A 72 9.96 -7.55 4.70
C ASP A 72 9.20 -6.25 4.94
N LEU A 73 9.13 -5.38 3.93
CA LEU A 73 8.42 -4.11 4.06
C LEU A 73 6.92 -4.33 4.31
N VAL A 74 6.27 -5.17 3.50
CA VAL A 74 4.83 -5.41 3.69
C VAL A 74 4.54 -6.08 5.04
N ASP A 75 5.46 -6.91 5.53
CA ASP A 75 5.30 -7.51 6.84
C ASP A 75 5.42 -6.47 7.97
N GLN A 76 6.32 -5.51 7.83
CA GLN A 76 6.44 -4.41 8.79
C GLN A 76 5.22 -3.49 8.78
N ILE A 77 4.63 -3.22 7.60
CA ILE A 77 3.38 -2.47 7.51
C ILE A 77 2.26 -3.24 8.20
N ARG A 78 2.17 -4.54 7.95
CA ARG A 78 1.19 -5.42 8.58
C ARG A 78 1.31 -5.39 10.12
N LEU A 79 2.52 -5.47 10.64
CA LEU A 79 2.76 -5.47 12.08
C LEU A 79 2.37 -4.14 12.71
N LEU A 80 2.61 -3.01 12.04
CA LEU A 80 2.16 -1.72 12.52
C LEU A 80 0.63 -1.66 12.59
N ALA A 81 -0.05 -2.13 11.56
CA ALA A 81 -1.52 -2.18 11.54
C ALA A 81 -2.04 -3.09 12.65
N LYS A 82 -1.42 -4.25 12.83
CA LYS A 82 -1.78 -5.18 13.91
C LYS A 82 -1.62 -4.57 15.29
N SER A 83 -0.63 -3.69 15.46
CA SER A 83 -0.40 -3.02 16.73
C SER A 83 -1.37 -1.88 17.02
N GLY A 84 -2.26 -1.55 16.07
CA GLY A 84 -3.34 -0.60 16.29
C GLY A 84 -3.38 0.61 15.38
N ASP A 85 -2.52 0.70 14.35
CA ASP A 85 -2.60 1.83 13.42
C ASP A 85 -3.86 1.69 12.55
N ALA A 86 -4.87 2.49 12.85
CA ALA A 86 -6.18 2.40 12.21
C ALA A 86 -6.24 3.01 10.81
N ARG A 87 -5.13 3.56 10.30
CA ARG A 87 -5.09 4.15 8.96
C ARG A 87 -4.97 3.09 7.87
N ILE A 88 -4.48 1.89 8.20
CA ILE A 88 -4.27 0.79 7.24
C ILE A 88 -5.51 -0.11 7.24
N SER A 89 -6.04 -0.41 6.05
CA SER A 89 -7.21 -1.27 5.88
C SER A 89 -6.81 -2.71 5.56
N TYR A 90 -6.01 -2.90 4.52
CA TYR A 90 -5.49 -4.22 4.16
C TYR A 90 -4.28 -4.09 3.23
N ILE A 91 -3.54 -5.19 3.09
CA ILE A 91 -2.36 -5.28 2.23
C ILE A 91 -2.50 -6.53 1.38
N ILE A 92 -2.22 -6.42 0.07
CA ILE A 92 -2.16 -7.58 -0.84
C ILE A 92 -0.78 -7.62 -1.46
N PHE A 93 -0.12 -8.77 -1.37
CA PHE A 93 1.19 -8.96 -1.98
C PHE A 93 1.46 -10.46 -2.17
N ASP A 94 1.98 -10.81 -3.34
CA ASP A 94 2.49 -12.15 -3.64
C ASP A 94 1.44 -13.24 -3.38
N GLY A 95 0.19 -12.99 -3.79
CA GLY A 95 -0.90 -13.95 -3.66
C GLY A 95 -1.50 -14.08 -2.27
N ARG A 96 -1.17 -13.16 -1.35
CA ARG A 96 -1.68 -13.17 0.02
C ARG A 96 -2.28 -11.81 0.39
N ILE A 97 -3.20 -11.84 1.32
CA ILE A 97 -3.83 -10.65 1.89
C ILE A 97 -3.76 -10.68 3.42
N ALA A 98 -3.55 -9.52 4.05
CA ALA A 98 -3.65 -9.34 5.48
C ALA A 98 -4.61 -8.19 5.78
N SER A 99 -5.50 -8.37 6.75
CA SER A 99 -6.47 -7.37 7.15
C SER A 99 -6.93 -7.58 8.59
N SER A 100 -7.60 -6.57 9.14
CA SER A 100 -8.14 -6.65 10.50
C SER A 100 -9.18 -7.77 10.67
N LYS A 101 -9.86 -8.16 9.59
CA LYS A 101 -10.90 -9.21 9.62
C LYS A 101 -10.35 -10.55 10.07
N LYS A 102 -9.08 -10.82 9.89
CA LYS A 102 -8.43 -12.07 10.26
C LYS A 102 -7.23 -11.82 11.16
N ALA A 103 -7.33 -10.85 12.03
CA ALA A 103 -6.31 -10.51 13.03
C ALA A 103 -4.94 -10.22 12.38
N TRP A 104 -4.93 -9.64 11.19
CA TRP A 104 -3.74 -9.28 10.41
C TRP A 104 -2.85 -10.46 10.05
N ARG A 105 -3.38 -11.68 10.07
CA ARG A 105 -2.64 -12.84 9.58
C ARG A 105 -2.63 -12.88 8.05
N TRP A 106 -1.50 -13.24 7.46
CA TRP A 106 -1.44 -13.50 6.02
C TRP A 106 -2.30 -14.71 5.69
N ARG A 107 -3.12 -14.59 4.65
CA ARG A 107 -3.94 -15.68 4.14
C ARG A 107 -3.99 -15.62 2.61
N PRO A 108 -4.33 -16.74 1.94
CA PRO A 108 -4.42 -16.72 0.47
C PRO A 108 -5.39 -15.64 -0.02
N TYR A 109 -5.00 -14.98 -1.11
CA TYR A 109 -5.82 -13.97 -1.78
C TYR A 109 -6.47 -14.59 -3.01
N ASP A 110 -7.80 -14.56 -3.11
CA ASP A 110 -8.56 -15.21 -4.18
C ASP A 110 -8.81 -14.32 -5.40
N GLY A 111 -8.36 -13.06 -5.36
CA GLY A 111 -8.53 -12.14 -6.48
C GLY A 111 -7.72 -12.53 -7.72
N ILE A 112 -8.09 -11.96 -8.87
CA ILE A 112 -7.45 -12.27 -10.15
C ILE A 112 -6.00 -11.78 -10.17
N ASN A 113 -5.77 -10.53 -9.73
CA ASN A 113 -4.41 -9.96 -9.69
C ASN A 113 -3.75 -10.34 -8.38
N LYS A 114 -2.69 -11.16 -8.45
CA LYS A 114 -1.97 -11.65 -7.26
C LYS A 114 -1.00 -10.63 -6.67
N HIS A 115 -0.79 -9.49 -7.33
CA HIS A 115 0.11 -8.44 -6.87
C HIS A 115 1.55 -8.96 -6.67
N ASN A 116 2.09 -9.63 -7.71
CA ASN A 116 3.45 -10.17 -7.67
C ASN A 116 4.51 -9.11 -8.02
N HIS A 117 4.13 -8.09 -8.77
CA HIS A 117 5.05 -7.04 -9.25
C HIS A 117 4.99 -5.77 -8.43
N HIS A 118 3.99 -5.65 -7.56
CA HIS A 118 3.82 -4.50 -6.67
C HIS A 118 3.03 -4.92 -5.43
N ALA A 119 3.25 -4.20 -4.35
CA ALA A 119 2.42 -4.34 -3.15
C ALA A 119 1.24 -3.38 -3.25
N HIS A 120 0.05 -3.88 -2.92
CA HIS A 120 -1.15 -3.06 -2.79
C HIS A 120 -1.39 -2.75 -1.32
N VAL A 121 -1.49 -1.48 -0.97
CA VAL A 121 -1.82 -1.04 0.39
C VAL A 121 -3.09 -0.19 0.34
N SER A 122 -4.12 -0.61 1.06
CA SER A 122 -5.37 0.12 1.20
C SER A 122 -5.46 0.80 2.56
N PHE A 123 -6.09 1.97 2.57
CA PHE A 123 -6.20 2.83 3.75
C PHE A 123 -7.66 3.00 4.15
N THR A 124 -7.89 3.33 5.41
CA THR A 124 -9.23 3.64 5.92
C THR A 124 -9.50 5.14 5.80
N PRO A 125 -10.78 5.57 5.89
CA PRO A 125 -11.09 7.01 5.93
C PRO A 125 -10.38 7.78 7.03
N LYS A 126 -9.93 7.13 8.09
CA LYS A 126 -9.18 7.80 9.18
C LYS A 126 -7.85 8.39 8.70
N GLY A 127 -7.31 7.89 7.59
CA GLY A 127 -6.07 8.40 7.03
C GLY A 127 -6.23 9.49 5.98
N ASP A 128 -7.46 9.86 5.61
CA ASP A 128 -7.69 10.77 4.49
C ASP A 128 -6.93 12.09 4.63
N GLU A 129 -6.96 12.68 5.82
CA GLU A 129 -6.30 13.95 6.09
C GLU A 129 -5.22 13.82 7.16
N ASP A 130 -4.73 12.61 7.41
CA ASP A 130 -3.73 12.32 8.43
C ASP A 130 -2.39 11.95 7.77
N SER A 131 -1.43 12.88 7.83
CA SER A 131 -0.08 12.70 7.32
C SER A 131 0.92 12.36 8.43
N THR A 132 0.46 11.81 9.55
CA THR A 132 1.33 11.40 10.65
C THR A 132 2.35 10.36 10.17
N TRP A 133 3.57 10.49 10.66
CA TRP A 133 4.68 9.58 10.37
C TRP A 133 4.30 8.13 10.66
N PHE A 134 4.68 7.22 9.77
CA PHE A 134 4.54 5.78 10.00
C PHE A 134 5.80 5.25 10.69
N ASN A 135 5.62 4.64 11.86
CA ASN A 135 6.75 4.07 12.60
C ASN A 135 7.06 2.66 12.07
N ILE A 136 7.68 2.62 10.91
CA ILE A 136 8.05 1.39 10.20
C ILE A 136 9.57 1.35 10.10
N PRO A 137 10.25 0.36 10.69
CA PRO A 137 11.72 0.37 10.79
C PRO A 137 12.45 0.54 9.47
N MET A 138 12.03 -0.14 8.41
CA MET A 138 12.71 -0.06 7.10
C MET A 138 12.63 1.32 6.46
N ILE A 139 11.66 2.15 6.84
CA ILE A 139 11.41 3.43 6.21
C ILE A 139 11.39 4.58 7.22
N GLY A 140 12.36 4.58 8.12
CA GLY A 140 12.64 5.69 9.01
C GLY A 140 12.05 5.56 10.40
N GLY A 141 11.40 4.47 10.74
CA GLY A 141 10.90 4.19 12.09
C GLY A 141 11.97 3.64 13.01
N GLN A 142 11.54 3.31 14.22
CA GLN A 142 12.45 2.77 15.25
C GLN A 142 12.14 1.32 15.60
#